data_b1b7c69f4992fdffc76eb0f20414688f
#
_entry.id   b1b7c69f4992fdffc76eb0f20414688f
#
_cell.length_a   1.000
_cell.length_b   1.000
_cell.length_c   1.000
_cell.angle_alpha   90.00
_cell.angle_beta   90.00
_cell.angle_gamma   90.00
#
_symmetry.space_group_name_H-M   'P 1'
#
loop_
_entity.id
_entity.type
_entity.pdbx_description
1 polymer ?
#
loop_
_entity_poly.entity_id
_entity_poly.type
_entity_poly.pdbx_seq_one_letter_code
_entity_poly.pdbx_strand_id
1 'polypeptide(L)'
;SFGVAPAFIMYFWSLSGLDKIGWLICLVYVVCVALRLARFNVNSNEQPSWRDNFFEGIPSPAGGILVLMPLIYDISGFSFFAISSNTVVPFLFVGISLLLISKVPTYSFKKISVQRKSTIFLLFGFVLFFALLLIYPFKVIVISGIIYLLSIPISYFHFRKLSKKENETIENSDEHEDVL
;
A
#
# COMPACT_ATOMS: atom_id res chain seq x y z
N SER A 1 1.75 -12.50 10.83
CA SER A 1 0.40 -12.43 10.23
C SER A 1 0.41 -11.87 8.81
N PHE A 2 1.03 -10.70 8.56
CA PHE A 2 1.03 -10.05 7.23
C PHE A 2 2.23 -10.40 6.37
N GLY A 3 3.22 -11.09 6.91
CA GLY A 3 4.41 -11.56 6.18
C GLY A 3 4.35 -13.05 5.91
N VAL A 4 4.48 -13.84 6.96
CA VAL A 4 4.64 -15.30 6.84
C VAL A 4 3.35 -15.97 6.35
N ALA A 5 2.20 -15.67 6.94
CA ALA A 5 0.95 -16.35 6.60
C ALA A 5 0.54 -16.14 5.14
N PRO A 6 0.50 -14.90 4.57
CA PRO A 6 0.24 -14.71 3.14
C PRO A 6 1.25 -15.41 2.24
N ALA A 7 2.54 -15.39 2.60
CA ALA A 7 3.59 -16.05 1.83
C ALA A 7 3.36 -17.57 1.77
N PHE A 8 3.04 -18.21 2.90
CA PHE A 8 2.73 -19.64 2.95
C PHE A 8 1.51 -20.00 2.12
N ILE A 9 0.42 -19.27 2.26
CA ILE A 9 -0.83 -19.52 1.50
C ILE A 9 -0.54 -19.47 0.00
N MET A 10 0.17 -18.44 -0.45
CA MET A 10 0.47 -18.24 -1.87
C MET A 10 1.52 -19.22 -2.39
N TYR A 11 2.45 -19.67 -1.53
CA TYR A 11 3.38 -20.72 -1.89
C TYR A 11 2.64 -22.01 -2.26
N PHE A 12 1.75 -22.48 -1.40
CA PHE A 12 0.99 -23.71 -1.66
C PHE A 12 -0.01 -23.57 -2.80
N TRP A 13 -0.59 -22.38 -3.00
CA TRP A 13 -1.58 -22.17 -4.04
C TRP A 13 -0.96 -22.08 -5.45
N SER A 14 0.19 -21.41 -5.61
CA SER A 14 0.74 -21.08 -6.95
C SER A 14 2.24 -21.26 -7.06
N LEU A 15 3.03 -20.91 -6.06
CA LEU A 15 4.48 -20.82 -6.16
C LEU A 15 5.19 -22.16 -5.97
N SER A 16 4.51 -23.21 -5.48
CA SER A 16 5.07 -24.55 -5.31
C SER A 16 5.54 -25.17 -6.62
N GLY A 17 4.93 -24.80 -7.75
CA GLY A 17 5.35 -25.25 -9.08
C GLY A 17 6.69 -24.66 -9.58
N LEU A 18 7.24 -23.65 -8.86
CA LEU A 18 8.52 -23.03 -9.16
C LEU A 18 9.67 -23.58 -8.30
N ASP A 19 9.45 -24.66 -7.56
CA ASP A 19 10.43 -25.32 -6.70
C ASP A 19 11.20 -24.33 -5.79
N LYS A 20 12.52 -24.31 -5.92
CA LYS A 20 13.43 -23.46 -5.12
C LYS A 20 13.20 -21.97 -5.33
N ILE A 21 12.81 -21.55 -6.54
CA ILE A 21 12.57 -20.14 -6.88
C ILE A 21 11.32 -19.63 -6.17
N GLY A 22 10.25 -20.43 -6.12
CA GLY A 22 9.02 -20.07 -5.42
C GLY A 22 9.25 -19.83 -3.93
N TRP A 23 10.05 -20.71 -3.29
CA TRP A 23 10.41 -20.55 -1.89
C TRP A 23 11.26 -19.31 -1.64
N LEU A 24 12.24 -19.03 -2.52
CA LEU A 24 13.07 -17.84 -2.44
C LEU A 24 12.25 -16.54 -2.52
N ILE A 25 11.29 -16.47 -3.43
CA ILE A 25 10.38 -15.32 -3.60
C ILE A 25 9.57 -15.08 -2.32
N CYS A 26 9.03 -16.14 -1.71
CA CYS A 26 8.32 -16.04 -0.43
C CYS A 26 9.22 -15.53 0.69
N LEU A 27 10.45 -16.03 0.77
CA LEU A 27 11.43 -15.61 1.77
C LEU A 27 11.80 -14.14 1.60
N VAL A 28 12.06 -13.69 0.39
CA VAL A 28 12.34 -12.26 0.08
C VAL A 28 11.18 -11.38 0.56
N TYR A 29 9.93 -11.77 0.28
CA TYR A 29 8.76 -11.01 0.74
C TYR A 29 8.71 -10.91 2.27
N VAL A 30 8.90 -12.03 2.99
CA VAL A 30 8.89 -12.06 4.46
C VAL A 30 9.98 -11.16 5.04
N VAL A 31 11.19 -11.21 4.47
CA VAL A 31 12.31 -10.33 4.87
C VAL A 31 11.96 -8.86 4.63
N CYS A 32 11.34 -8.53 3.49
CA CYS A 32 10.92 -7.16 3.17
C CYS A 32 9.89 -6.63 4.19
N VAL A 33 8.93 -7.47 4.61
CA VAL A 33 7.95 -7.11 5.65
C VAL A 33 8.65 -6.88 7.00
N ALA A 34 9.63 -7.72 7.36
CA ALA A 34 10.39 -7.56 8.60
C ALA A 34 11.25 -6.28 8.59
N LEU A 35 11.96 -6.02 7.50
CA LEU A 35 12.76 -4.79 7.33
C LEU A 35 11.90 -3.54 7.39
N ARG A 36 10.70 -3.58 6.81
CA ARG A 36 9.76 -2.47 6.91
C ARG A 36 9.34 -2.22 8.35
N LEU A 37 9.05 -3.26 9.11
CA LEU A 37 8.68 -3.13 10.53
C LEU A 37 9.85 -2.57 11.35
N ALA A 38 11.08 -3.03 11.11
CA ALA A 38 12.27 -2.50 11.75
C ALA A 38 12.46 -1.01 11.46
N ARG A 39 12.31 -0.59 10.19
CA ARG A 39 12.38 0.83 9.81
C ARG A 39 11.32 1.68 10.53
N PHE A 40 10.10 1.20 10.60
CA PHE A 40 9.03 1.92 11.30
C PHE A 40 9.35 2.15 12.78
N ASN A 41 9.92 1.15 13.45
CA ASN A 41 10.29 1.26 14.86
C ASN A 41 11.44 2.26 15.09
N VAL A 42 12.39 2.37 14.16
CA VAL A 42 13.50 3.34 14.25
C VAL A 42 13.00 4.77 14.05
N ASN A 43 12.14 4.99 13.07
CA ASN A 43 11.65 6.34 12.70
C ASN A 43 10.53 6.86 13.63
N SER A 44 10.02 6.05 14.56
CA SER A 44 8.90 6.46 15.44
C SER A 44 9.26 7.58 16.43
N ASN A 45 10.54 7.92 16.60
CA ASN A 45 11.04 8.93 17.53
C ASN A 45 11.32 10.31 16.87
N GLU A 46 11.05 10.48 15.57
CA GLU A 46 11.26 11.76 14.89
C GLU A 46 10.12 12.75 15.19
N GLN A 47 10.46 14.05 15.20
CA GLN A 47 9.48 15.12 15.48
C GLN A 47 8.40 15.21 14.39
N PRO A 48 7.15 15.56 14.74
CA PRO A 48 6.05 15.65 13.76
C PRO A 48 6.35 16.71 12.68
N SER A 49 6.35 16.25 11.44
CA SER A 49 6.54 17.08 10.24
C SER A 49 5.33 16.94 9.31
N TRP A 50 5.19 17.88 8.30
CA TRP A 50 4.18 17.76 7.24
C TRP A 50 4.29 16.41 6.48
N ARG A 51 5.48 15.78 6.48
CA ARG A 51 5.75 14.46 5.92
C ARG A 51 4.95 13.35 6.61
N ASP A 52 4.48 13.55 7.84
CA ASP A 52 3.64 12.59 8.59
C ASP A 52 2.27 12.34 7.95
N ASN A 53 1.85 13.17 6.98
CA ASN A 53 0.65 12.94 6.18
C ASN A 53 0.82 11.82 5.15
N PHE A 54 2.05 11.36 4.94
CA PHE A 54 2.39 10.29 4.01
C PHE A 54 3.11 9.17 4.74
N PHE A 55 2.74 7.93 4.46
CA PHE A 55 3.52 6.78 4.87
C PHE A 55 4.66 6.56 3.88
N GLU A 56 5.83 6.17 4.37
CA GLU A 56 6.90 5.67 3.52
C GLU A 56 6.62 4.22 3.13
N GLY A 57 6.39 3.95 1.86
CA GLY A 57 6.04 2.63 1.33
C GLY A 57 4.62 2.17 1.66
N ILE A 58 4.27 0.95 1.24
CA ILE A 58 2.96 0.35 1.47
C ILE A 58 2.86 -0.18 2.92
N PRO A 59 1.79 0.09 3.69
CA PRO A 59 1.57 -0.51 5.01
C PRO A 59 1.59 -2.04 4.97
N SER A 60 2.21 -2.69 5.97
CA SER A 60 2.32 -4.16 6.00
C SER A 60 0.98 -4.89 5.88
N PRO A 61 -0.12 -4.45 6.51
CA PRO A 61 -1.43 -5.06 6.31
C PRO A 61 -1.91 -4.96 4.86
N ALA A 62 -1.71 -3.82 4.20
CA ALA A 62 -2.06 -3.66 2.80
C ALA A 62 -1.19 -4.55 1.89
N GLY A 63 0.11 -4.66 2.17
CA GLY A 63 1.01 -5.58 1.48
C GLY A 63 0.55 -7.03 1.58
N GLY A 64 0.10 -7.48 2.75
CA GLY A 64 -0.44 -8.83 2.94
C GLY A 64 -1.71 -9.09 2.13
N ILE A 65 -2.63 -8.13 2.09
CA ILE A 65 -3.86 -8.23 1.28
C ILE A 65 -3.53 -8.23 -0.22
N LEU A 66 -2.62 -7.36 -0.65
CA LEU A 66 -2.22 -7.27 -2.06
C LEU A 66 -1.55 -8.54 -2.58
N VAL A 67 -0.72 -9.19 -1.75
CA VAL A 67 -0.09 -10.46 -2.10
C VAL A 67 -1.13 -11.58 -2.26
N LEU A 68 -2.18 -11.59 -1.44
CA LEU A 68 -3.29 -12.54 -1.53
C LEU A 68 -4.28 -12.21 -2.66
N MET A 69 -4.17 -11.05 -3.29
CA MET A 69 -5.14 -10.56 -4.27
C MET A 69 -5.37 -11.50 -5.46
N PRO A 70 -4.36 -12.16 -6.06
CA PRO A 70 -4.59 -13.14 -7.13
C PRO A 70 -5.45 -14.34 -6.68
N LEU A 71 -5.23 -14.84 -5.47
CA LEU A 71 -6.03 -15.92 -4.89
C LEU A 71 -7.47 -15.46 -4.65
N ILE A 72 -7.65 -14.27 -4.06
CA ILE A 72 -8.97 -13.70 -3.79
C ILE A 72 -9.73 -13.44 -5.11
N TYR A 73 -9.01 -13.02 -6.15
CA TYR A 73 -9.56 -12.83 -7.49
C TYR A 73 -10.07 -14.14 -8.09
N ASP A 74 -9.30 -15.22 -7.99
CA ASP A 74 -9.69 -16.55 -8.45
C ASP A 74 -10.94 -17.05 -7.73
N ILE A 75 -10.98 -16.94 -6.40
CA ILE A 75 -12.14 -17.32 -5.58
C ILE A 75 -13.38 -16.45 -5.89
N SER A 76 -13.18 -15.19 -6.25
CA SER A 76 -14.29 -14.25 -6.52
C SER A 76 -15.10 -14.57 -7.78
N GLY A 77 -14.59 -15.47 -8.65
CA GLY A 77 -15.22 -15.85 -9.91
C GLY A 77 -15.20 -14.73 -10.97
N PHE A 78 -14.32 -13.74 -10.85
CA PHE A 78 -14.09 -12.77 -11.91
C PHE A 78 -13.36 -13.44 -13.08
N SER A 79 -14.00 -13.54 -14.24
CA SER A 79 -13.42 -14.10 -15.47
C SER A 79 -12.81 -13.04 -16.41
N PHE A 80 -12.63 -11.80 -15.93
CA PHE A 80 -12.18 -10.67 -16.76
C PHE A 80 -10.73 -10.82 -17.25
N PHE A 81 -9.86 -11.42 -16.44
CA PHE A 81 -8.48 -11.73 -16.81
C PHE A 81 -8.19 -13.20 -16.47
N ALA A 82 -7.79 -13.97 -17.47
CA ALA A 82 -7.15 -15.26 -17.24
C ALA A 82 -5.77 -14.99 -16.62
N ILE A 83 -5.72 -14.77 -15.30
CA ILE A 83 -4.46 -14.61 -14.58
C ILE A 83 -3.79 -15.97 -14.60
N SER A 84 -2.80 -16.14 -15.49
CA SER A 84 -1.91 -17.29 -15.43
C SER A 84 -1.16 -17.22 -14.10
N SER A 85 -1.66 -17.95 -13.10
CA SER A 85 -1.14 -17.93 -11.73
C SER A 85 0.37 -18.16 -11.67
N ASN A 86 0.91 -19.01 -12.55
CA ASN A 86 2.33 -19.35 -12.56
C ASN A 86 3.27 -18.21 -12.99
N THR A 87 2.79 -17.24 -13.78
CA THR A 87 3.63 -16.16 -14.29
C THR A 87 3.36 -14.85 -13.56
N VAL A 88 2.08 -14.51 -13.34
CA VAL A 88 1.71 -13.21 -12.76
C VAL A 88 2.02 -13.14 -11.26
N VAL A 89 1.81 -14.22 -10.53
CA VAL A 89 2.00 -14.26 -9.08
C VAL A 89 3.45 -13.97 -8.65
N PRO A 90 4.50 -14.58 -9.25
CA PRO A 90 5.88 -14.27 -8.89
C PRO A 90 6.25 -12.81 -9.11
N PHE A 91 5.84 -12.23 -10.24
CA PHE A 91 6.09 -10.80 -10.54
C PHE A 91 5.38 -9.88 -9.56
N LEU A 92 4.15 -10.20 -9.20
CA LEU A 92 3.37 -9.43 -8.24
C LEU A 92 4.00 -9.50 -6.84
N PHE A 93 4.48 -10.67 -6.41
CA PHE A 93 5.22 -10.82 -5.16
C PHE A 93 6.47 -9.95 -5.09
N VAL A 94 7.31 -9.99 -6.13
CA VAL A 94 8.52 -9.18 -6.21
C VAL A 94 8.15 -7.69 -6.24
N GLY A 95 7.16 -7.30 -7.03
CA GLY A 95 6.68 -5.92 -7.10
C GLY A 95 6.20 -5.38 -5.75
N ILE A 96 5.38 -6.14 -5.02
CA ILE A 96 4.89 -5.75 -3.69
C ILE A 96 6.05 -5.72 -2.68
N SER A 97 7.00 -6.67 -2.74
CA SER A 97 8.19 -6.68 -1.88
C SER A 97 9.03 -5.43 -2.06
N LEU A 98 9.23 -4.99 -3.31
CA LEU A 98 9.95 -3.74 -3.61
C LEU A 98 9.16 -2.51 -3.12
N LEU A 99 7.84 -2.50 -3.28
CA LEU A 99 6.99 -1.41 -2.80
C LEU A 99 6.95 -1.30 -1.26
N LEU A 100 7.09 -2.42 -0.55
CA LEU A 100 7.17 -2.44 0.92
C LEU A 100 8.45 -1.76 1.45
N ILE A 101 9.58 -1.93 0.76
CA ILE A 101 10.87 -1.31 1.14
C ILE A 101 11.01 0.10 0.55
N SER A 102 10.31 0.39 -0.55
CA SER A 102 10.37 1.67 -1.23
C SER A 102 9.99 2.83 -0.31
N LYS A 103 10.59 4.00 -0.54
CA LYS A 103 10.23 5.27 0.09
C LYS A 103 9.09 6.00 -0.63
N VAL A 104 8.32 5.29 -1.46
CA VAL A 104 7.19 5.89 -2.19
C VAL A 104 6.17 6.40 -1.17
N PRO A 105 5.85 7.71 -1.19
CA PRO A 105 4.87 8.27 -0.26
C PRO A 105 3.48 7.73 -0.60
N THR A 106 2.84 7.06 0.34
CA THR A 106 1.45 6.63 0.26
C THR A 106 0.60 7.47 1.20
N TYR A 107 -0.65 7.76 0.81
CA TYR A 107 -1.53 8.57 1.65
C TYR A 107 -1.73 7.96 3.02
N SER A 108 -1.50 8.79 4.05
CA SER A 108 -1.85 8.50 5.44
C SER A 108 -3.18 9.16 5.77
N PHE A 109 -4.15 8.38 6.19
CA PHE A 109 -5.46 8.91 6.64
C PHE A 109 -5.41 9.56 8.04
N LYS A 110 -4.21 9.80 8.60
CA LYS A 110 -3.99 10.22 9.98
C LYS A 110 -4.49 11.64 10.30
N LYS A 111 -4.56 12.53 9.31
CA LYS A 111 -4.95 13.95 9.49
C LYS A 111 -6.03 14.40 8.49
N ILE A 112 -7.06 13.62 8.29
CA ILE A 112 -8.21 14.09 7.50
C ILE A 112 -9.01 15.05 8.37
N SER A 113 -8.78 16.35 8.20
CA SER A 113 -9.67 17.38 8.73
C SER A 113 -10.96 17.41 7.90
N VAL A 114 -11.94 16.63 8.32
CA VAL A 114 -13.23 16.55 7.63
C VAL A 114 -14.14 17.67 8.15
N GLN A 115 -14.63 18.52 7.25
CA GLN A 115 -15.65 19.52 7.60
C GLN A 115 -16.92 18.79 8.08
N ARG A 116 -17.60 19.36 9.09
CA ARG A 116 -18.80 18.76 9.72
C ARG A 116 -19.87 18.31 8.72
N LYS A 117 -20.04 19.02 7.61
CA LYS A 117 -21.00 18.66 6.55
C LYS A 117 -20.60 17.38 5.79
N SER A 118 -19.30 17.18 5.56
CA SER A 118 -18.76 16.00 4.84
C SER A 118 -18.69 14.75 5.73
N THR A 119 -18.75 14.90 7.06
CA THR A 119 -18.71 13.75 7.99
C THR A 119 -19.89 12.81 7.79
N ILE A 120 -21.07 13.32 7.49
CA ILE A 120 -22.28 12.51 7.27
C ILE A 120 -22.12 11.65 6.00
N PHE A 121 -21.60 12.23 4.92
CA PHE A 121 -21.34 11.48 3.68
C PHE A 121 -20.24 10.41 3.86
N LEU A 122 -19.21 10.73 4.65
CA LEU A 122 -18.14 9.79 4.97
C LEU A 122 -18.68 8.62 5.80
N LEU A 123 -19.51 8.90 6.81
CA LEU A 123 -20.14 7.87 7.64
C LEU A 123 -21.05 6.96 6.80
N PHE A 124 -21.86 7.56 5.93
CA PHE A 124 -22.72 6.80 5.01
C PHE A 124 -21.90 5.92 4.06
N GLY A 125 -20.82 6.45 3.48
CA GLY A 125 -19.89 5.69 2.64
C GLY A 125 -19.24 4.53 3.39
N PHE A 126 -18.88 4.73 4.64
CA PHE A 126 -18.32 3.68 5.50
C PHE A 126 -19.32 2.56 5.76
N VAL A 127 -20.56 2.90 6.12
CA VAL A 127 -21.65 1.92 6.31
C VAL A 127 -21.94 1.15 5.03
N LEU A 128 -22.00 1.86 3.89
CA LEU A 128 -22.23 1.24 2.58
C LEU A 128 -21.09 0.28 2.21
N PHE A 129 -19.82 0.66 2.47
CA PHE A 129 -18.66 -0.19 2.22
C PHE A 129 -18.73 -1.48 3.03
N PHE A 130 -19.06 -1.40 4.34
CA PHE A 130 -19.23 -2.59 5.17
C PHE A 130 -20.41 -3.45 4.75
N ALA A 131 -21.53 -2.85 4.35
CA ALA A 131 -22.67 -3.60 3.82
C ALA A 131 -22.31 -4.37 2.56
N LEU A 132 -21.59 -3.75 1.62
CA LEU A 132 -21.09 -4.41 0.41
C LEU A 132 -20.09 -5.51 0.73
N LEU A 133 -19.23 -5.30 1.73
CA LEU A 133 -18.25 -6.30 2.16
C LEU A 133 -18.92 -7.54 2.76
N LEU A 134 -20.04 -7.38 3.47
CA LEU A 134 -20.82 -8.51 3.99
C LEU A 134 -21.53 -9.30 2.88
N ILE A 135 -22.01 -8.63 1.82
CA ILE A 135 -22.75 -9.28 0.73
C ILE A 135 -21.76 -9.92 -0.28
N TYR A 136 -20.71 -9.21 -0.65
CA TYR A 136 -19.74 -9.61 -1.68
C TYR A 136 -18.29 -9.47 -1.20
N PRO A 137 -17.83 -10.23 -0.17
CA PRO A 137 -16.53 -10.00 0.48
C PRO A 137 -15.35 -10.03 -0.50
N PHE A 138 -15.24 -11.08 -1.29
CA PHE A 138 -14.10 -11.25 -2.20
C PHE A 138 -14.07 -10.19 -3.32
N LYS A 139 -15.22 -9.85 -3.90
CA LYS A 139 -15.29 -8.84 -4.96
C LYS A 139 -14.92 -7.45 -4.44
N VAL A 140 -15.40 -7.09 -3.26
CA VAL A 140 -15.10 -5.78 -2.64
C VAL A 140 -13.63 -5.66 -2.30
N ILE A 141 -13.00 -6.72 -1.77
CA ILE A 141 -11.58 -6.73 -1.46
C ILE A 141 -10.74 -6.56 -2.73
N VAL A 142 -11.07 -7.26 -3.82
CA VAL A 142 -10.37 -7.12 -5.11
C VAL A 142 -10.47 -5.70 -5.63
N ILE A 143 -11.69 -5.14 -5.68
CA ILE A 143 -11.93 -3.78 -6.18
C ILE A 143 -11.17 -2.75 -5.32
N SER A 144 -11.26 -2.87 -3.99
CA SER A 144 -10.54 -1.96 -3.08
C SER A 144 -9.02 -2.06 -3.22
N GLY A 145 -8.48 -3.25 -3.44
CA GLY A 145 -7.05 -3.47 -3.69
C GLY A 145 -6.59 -2.84 -5.01
N ILE A 146 -7.39 -2.94 -6.09
CA ILE A 146 -7.08 -2.28 -7.38
C ILE A 146 -7.10 -0.75 -7.20
N ILE A 147 -8.12 -0.21 -6.54
CA ILE A 147 -8.21 1.23 -6.26
C ILE A 147 -6.99 1.69 -5.44
N TYR A 148 -6.58 0.90 -4.44
CA TYR A 148 -5.40 1.19 -3.64
C TYR A 148 -4.11 1.20 -4.48
N LEU A 149 -3.90 0.22 -5.35
CA LEU A 149 -2.75 0.19 -6.26
C LEU A 149 -2.73 1.40 -7.20
N LEU A 150 -3.88 1.82 -7.72
CA LEU A 150 -4.00 3.02 -8.56
C LEU A 150 -3.76 4.31 -7.76
N SER A 151 -4.03 4.34 -6.47
CA SER A 151 -3.78 5.50 -5.62
C SER A 151 -2.29 5.76 -5.36
N ILE A 152 -1.43 4.73 -5.45
CA ILE A 152 0.01 4.85 -5.20
C ILE A 152 0.68 5.84 -6.16
N PRO A 153 0.56 5.73 -7.51
CA PRO A 153 1.15 6.69 -8.41
C PRO A 153 0.57 8.12 -8.23
N ILE A 154 -0.73 8.23 -7.92
CA ILE A 154 -1.37 9.53 -7.66
C ILE A 154 -0.76 10.19 -6.43
N SER A 155 -0.58 9.43 -5.35
CA SER A 155 0.07 9.88 -4.11
C SER A 155 1.50 10.35 -4.37
N TYR A 156 2.25 9.62 -5.20
CA TYR A 156 3.62 9.99 -5.56
C TYR A 156 3.69 11.34 -6.30
N PHE A 157 2.84 11.56 -7.30
CA PHE A 157 2.79 12.83 -8.03
C PHE A 157 2.37 13.99 -7.13
N HIS A 158 1.41 13.78 -6.24
CA HIS A 158 0.95 14.81 -5.31
C HIS A 158 2.02 15.18 -4.29
N PHE A 159 2.72 14.20 -3.72
CA PHE A 159 3.84 14.42 -2.81
C PHE A 159 4.95 15.23 -3.48
N ARG A 160 5.34 14.87 -4.70
CA ARG A 160 6.39 15.58 -5.45
C ARG A 160 6.02 17.05 -5.71
N LYS A 161 4.73 17.32 -5.97
CA LYS A 161 4.23 18.70 -6.16
C LYS A 161 4.27 19.52 -4.87
N LEU A 162 3.94 18.91 -3.73
CA LEU A 162 4.00 19.57 -2.42
C LEU A 162 5.44 19.85 -1.99
N SER A 163 6.32 18.87 -2.13
CA SER A 163 7.74 19.03 -1.80
C SER A 163 8.42 20.14 -2.63
N LYS A 164 8.04 20.29 -3.91
CA LYS A 164 8.55 21.36 -4.75
C LYS A 164 8.10 22.74 -4.27
N LYS A 165 6.82 22.89 -3.89
CA LYS A 165 6.29 24.15 -3.36
C LYS A 165 6.97 24.58 -2.06
N GLU A 166 7.30 23.64 -1.21
CA GLU A 166 7.93 23.93 0.08
C GLU A 166 9.37 24.36 -0.08
N ASN A 167 10.13 23.72 -0.97
CA ASN A 167 11.49 24.15 -1.31
C ASN A 167 11.50 25.59 -1.90
N GLU A 168 10.55 25.92 -2.77
CA GLU A 168 10.39 27.30 -3.31
C GLU A 168 10.04 28.31 -2.20
N THR A 169 9.31 27.90 -1.16
CA THR A 169 8.96 28.78 -0.03
C THR A 169 10.16 29.01 0.89
N ILE A 170 10.99 27.99 1.09
CA ILE A 170 12.23 28.09 1.90
C ILE A 170 13.25 28.96 1.18
N GLU A 171 13.51 28.74 -0.11
CA GLU A 171 14.42 29.58 -0.90
C GLU A 171 14.01 31.07 -0.88
N ASN A 172 12.71 31.34 -1.04
CA ASN A 172 12.22 32.72 -0.96
C ASN A 172 12.33 33.36 0.44
N SER A 173 12.30 32.56 1.54
CA SER A 173 12.51 33.06 2.89
C SER A 173 13.97 33.36 3.18
N ASP A 174 14.88 32.53 2.68
CA ASP A 174 16.32 32.71 2.86
C ASP A 174 16.83 33.94 2.05
N GLU A 175 16.31 34.17 0.82
CA GLU A 175 16.62 35.36 0.04
C GLU A 175 16.14 36.67 0.71
N HIS A 176 15.07 36.64 1.51
CA HIS A 176 14.60 37.79 2.25
C HIS A 176 15.39 38.08 3.54
N GLU A 177 16.01 37.06 4.15
CA GLU A 177 16.88 37.24 5.32
C GLU A 177 18.28 37.77 4.96
N ASP A 178 18.77 37.42 3.77
CA ASP A 178 20.10 37.90 3.29
C ASP A 178 20.09 39.36 2.79
N VAL A 179 18.93 40.01 2.71
CA VAL A 179 18.75 41.42 2.20
C VAL A 179 18.51 42.40 3.35
N LEU A 180 18.43 41.98 4.59
CA LEU A 180 18.26 42.80 5.80
C LEU A 180 19.56 42.89 6.60
#